data_1368596480ce8df41eabe060a03a94f3
#
_entry.id   1368596480ce8df41eabe060a03a94f3
#
_cell.length_a   1.000
_cell.length_b   1.000
_cell.length_c   1.000
_cell.angle_alpha   90.00
_cell.angle_beta   90.00
_cell.angle_gamma   90.00
#
_symmetry.space_group_name_H-M   'P 1'
#
loop_
_entity.id
_entity.type
_entity.pdbx_description
1 polymer ?
#
loop_
_entity_poly.entity_id
_entity_poly.type
_entity_poly.pdbx_seq_one_letter_code
_entity_poly.pdbx_strand_id
1 'polypeptide(L)'
;MRTGAEYRGALRDGRRVFVMGEGRVDDVTTHPATAAMVAEYAAWYDRHRDPEWQDILFAPATPEREATAWAYVLPKASSDLVGMGRSFAKTIFLGAGNITHTPAYGHLIAMGVLTAVQQQNASPKNVADAEAYRASIAATGRFLTFCGGAGPIGHRLRPDPAERAALKLLKETDSGVVISGRVGMHTSPAYAEDVYVGALSGVKIGEHCASFIVPVADPGVTTVCRKRAARDQNRFLSPLSGRFDELDGQMWLDHVTIPWERVFFVEPSPEPIATYLLWHHLYGWLARAEFTLGLGLALADTLALKEHD
;
A
#
# COMPACT_ATOMS: atom_id res chain seq x y z
N MET A 1 3.45 -6.83 -16.86
CA MET A 1 2.76 -7.16 -15.60
C MET A 1 3.21 -8.53 -15.12
N ARG A 2 3.67 -8.68 -13.87
CA ARG A 2 3.99 -9.99 -13.25
C ARG A 2 2.73 -10.82 -12.99
N THR A 3 2.91 -12.13 -12.78
CA THR A 3 1.85 -13.07 -12.41
C THR A 3 1.63 -13.10 -10.90
N GLY A 4 0.49 -13.63 -10.46
CA GLY A 4 0.25 -13.93 -9.05
C GLY A 4 1.22 -14.98 -8.47
N ALA A 5 1.72 -15.89 -9.30
CA ALA A 5 2.75 -16.85 -8.89
C ALA A 5 4.10 -16.15 -8.60
N GLU A 6 4.52 -15.22 -9.47
CA GLU A 6 5.73 -14.41 -9.26
C GLU A 6 5.59 -13.52 -8.03
N TYR A 7 4.41 -12.92 -7.79
CA TYR A 7 4.13 -12.18 -6.57
C TYR A 7 4.27 -13.06 -5.32
N ARG A 8 3.63 -14.24 -5.29
CA ARG A 8 3.79 -15.18 -4.16
C ARG A 8 5.24 -15.60 -3.95
N GLY A 9 5.97 -15.83 -5.04
CA GLY A 9 7.40 -16.14 -4.97
C GLY A 9 8.23 -15.04 -4.34
N ALA A 10 7.94 -13.79 -4.70
CA ALA A 10 8.60 -12.61 -4.15
C ALA A 10 8.37 -12.38 -2.65
N LEU A 11 7.26 -12.88 -2.10
CA LEU A 11 6.99 -12.79 -0.66
C LEU A 11 7.78 -13.80 0.20
N ARG A 12 8.43 -14.78 -0.41
CA ARG A 12 9.30 -15.76 0.27
C ARG A 12 10.72 -15.24 0.38
N ASP A 13 10.85 -14.06 0.93
CA ASP A 13 12.07 -13.26 0.97
C ASP A 13 12.75 -13.20 2.35
N GLY A 14 12.29 -14.04 3.30
CA GLY A 14 12.84 -14.09 4.66
C GLY A 14 12.32 -13.03 5.59
N ARG A 15 11.29 -12.28 5.20
CA ARG A 15 10.64 -11.23 6.03
C ARG A 15 10.27 -11.73 7.42
N ARG A 16 10.38 -10.86 8.40
CA ARG A 16 10.01 -11.17 9.79
C ARG A 16 8.65 -10.57 10.12
N VAL A 17 7.61 -11.41 10.04
CA VAL A 17 6.22 -11.02 10.31
C VAL A 17 5.70 -11.74 11.55
N PHE A 18 5.00 -10.98 12.39
CA PHE A 18 4.25 -11.49 13.54
C PHE A 18 2.81 -11.03 13.44
N VAL A 19 1.88 -11.89 13.83
CA VAL A 19 0.45 -11.55 13.95
C VAL A 19 0.03 -11.71 15.40
N MET A 20 -0.56 -10.68 15.98
CA MET A 20 -1.00 -10.70 17.39
C MET A 20 -1.98 -11.84 17.63
N GLY A 21 -1.66 -12.69 18.62
CA GLY A 21 -2.44 -13.88 18.98
C GLY A 21 -2.13 -15.13 18.13
N GLU A 22 -1.34 -15.01 17.04
CA GLU A 22 -0.93 -16.13 16.20
C GLU A 22 0.59 -16.40 16.32
N GLY A 23 1.37 -15.39 16.74
CA GLY A 23 2.82 -15.47 16.86
C GLY A 23 3.55 -15.14 15.54
N ARG A 24 4.70 -15.78 15.33
CA ARG A 24 5.51 -15.63 14.12
C ARG A 24 4.85 -16.30 12.93
N VAL A 25 4.90 -15.61 11.79
CA VAL A 25 4.47 -16.13 10.49
C VAL A 25 5.72 -16.47 9.69
N ASP A 26 6.00 -17.76 9.52
CA ASP A 26 7.21 -18.22 8.80
C ASP A 26 7.09 -18.03 7.28
N ASP A 27 5.91 -18.25 6.71
CA ASP A 27 5.59 -18.00 5.30
C ASP A 27 4.21 -17.35 5.18
N VAL A 28 4.19 -16.06 4.83
CA VAL A 28 2.94 -15.30 4.64
C VAL A 28 2.06 -15.86 3.52
N THR A 29 2.62 -16.64 2.60
CA THR A 29 1.88 -17.21 1.47
C THR A 29 1.05 -18.43 1.85
N THR A 30 1.34 -19.06 2.98
CA THR A 30 0.70 -20.31 3.43
C THR A 30 0.09 -20.23 4.82
N HIS A 31 0.51 -19.28 5.65
CA HIS A 31 0.03 -19.15 7.01
C HIS A 31 -1.46 -18.80 7.05
N PRO A 32 -2.28 -19.42 7.93
CA PRO A 32 -3.74 -19.22 7.98
C PRO A 32 -4.18 -17.77 8.18
N ALA A 33 -3.36 -16.94 8.82
CA ALA A 33 -3.68 -15.53 9.04
C ALA A 33 -3.51 -14.65 7.77
N THR A 34 -2.71 -15.08 6.80
CA THR A 34 -2.27 -14.23 5.69
C THR A 34 -2.56 -14.82 4.31
N ALA A 35 -2.62 -16.14 4.18
CA ALA A 35 -2.71 -16.84 2.89
C ALA A 35 -3.93 -16.41 2.05
N ALA A 36 -5.07 -16.15 2.68
CA ALA A 36 -6.28 -15.74 1.97
C ALA A 36 -6.08 -14.39 1.27
N MET A 37 -5.50 -13.40 1.97
CA MET A 37 -5.25 -12.09 1.41
C MET A 37 -4.14 -12.12 0.35
N VAL A 38 -3.08 -12.93 0.57
CA VAL A 38 -2.05 -13.17 -0.46
C VAL A 38 -2.68 -13.75 -1.74
N ALA A 39 -3.67 -14.65 -1.60
CA ALA A 39 -4.38 -15.21 -2.75
C ALA A 39 -5.17 -14.13 -3.51
N GLU A 40 -5.79 -13.18 -2.82
CA GLU A 40 -6.51 -12.07 -3.45
C GLU A 40 -5.57 -11.11 -4.19
N TYR A 41 -4.44 -10.75 -3.60
CA TYR A 41 -3.43 -9.93 -4.28
C TYR A 41 -2.82 -10.66 -5.49
N ALA A 42 -2.56 -11.97 -5.37
CA ALA A 42 -2.11 -12.78 -6.50
C ALA A 42 -3.16 -12.80 -7.64
N ALA A 43 -4.45 -12.97 -7.29
CA ALA A 43 -5.52 -12.91 -8.26
C ALA A 43 -5.66 -11.52 -8.92
N TRP A 44 -5.33 -10.44 -8.19
CA TRP A 44 -5.28 -9.09 -8.76
C TRP A 44 -4.26 -9.01 -9.91
N TYR A 45 -3.05 -9.57 -9.73
CA TYR A 45 -2.04 -9.65 -10.80
C TYR A 45 -2.50 -10.53 -11.97
N ASP A 46 -3.06 -11.71 -11.68
CA ASP A 46 -3.47 -12.67 -12.70
C ASP A 46 -4.61 -12.12 -13.60
N ARG A 47 -5.53 -11.32 -13.05
CA ARG A 47 -6.59 -10.65 -13.84
C ARG A 47 -6.04 -9.73 -14.92
N HIS A 48 -4.87 -9.14 -14.73
CA HIS A 48 -4.21 -8.34 -15.78
C HIS A 48 -3.68 -9.18 -16.94
N ARG A 49 -3.72 -10.50 -16.84
CA ARG A 49 -3.34 -11.43 -17.91
C ARG A 49 -4.54 -12.16 -18.50
N ASP A 50 -5.71 -11.99 -17.92
CA ASP A 50 -6.96 -12.57 -18.38
C ASP A 50 -7.50 -11.74 -19.55
N PRO A 51 -7.75 -12.35 -20.74
CA PRO A 51 -8.30 -11.64 -21.89
C PRO A 51 -9.63 -10.93 -21.62
N GLU A 52 -10.48 -11.47 -20.73
CA GLU A 52 -11.77 -10.87 -20.38
C GLU A 52 -11.63 -9.53 -19.62
N TRP A 53 -10.44 -9.24 -19.10
CA TRP A 53 -10.18 -8.03 -18.31
C TRP A 53 -9.36 -6.98 -19.06
N GLN A 54 -8.84 -7.30 -20.26
CA GLN A 54 -7.92 -6.43 -21.00
C GLN A 54 -8.50 -5.04 -21.26
N ASP A 55 -9.74 -4.96 -21.74
CA ASP A 55 -10.40 -3.68 -22.08
C ASP A 55 -10.63 -2.77 -20.85
N ILE A 56 -10.65 -3.38 -19.66
CA ILE A 56 -10.89 -2.66 -18.40
C ILE A 56 -9.57 -2.29 -17.72
N LEU A 57 -8.59 -3.19 -17.75
CA LEU A 57 -7.37 -3.06 -16.98
C LEU A 57 -6.22 -2.43 -17.74
N PHE A 58 -6.31 -2.32 -19.08
CA PHE A 58 -5.24 -1.77 -19.89
C PHE A 58 -5.63 -0.48 -20.61
N ALA A 59 -4.72 0.47 -20.59
CA ALA A 59 -4.73 1.61 -21.50
C ALA A 59 -4.36 1.12 -22.89
N PRO A 60 -5.10 1.52 -23.95
CA PRO A 60 -4.73 1.21 -25.32
C PRO A 60 -3.37 1.84 -25.67
N ALA A 61 -2.68 1.21 -26.62
CA ALA A 61 -1.47 1.80 -27.19
C ALA A 61 -1.80 3.14 -27.88
N THR A 62 -0.89 4.10 -27.76
CA THR A 62 -0.87 5.37 -28.49
C THR A 62 0.50 5.53 -29.16
N PRO A 63 0.70 6.52 -30.05
CA PRO A 63 2.03 6.78 -30.60
C PRO A 63 3.12 7.00 -29.55
N GLU A 64 2.76 7.49 -28.35
CA GLU A 64 3.68 7.85 -27.27
C GLU A 64 3.72 6.81 -26.12
N ARG A 65 2.86 5.79 -26.16
CA ARG A 65 2.75 4.79 -25.08
C ARG A 65 2.33 3.44 -25.61
N GLU A 66 3.08 2.42 -25.28
CA GLU A 66 2.65 1.02 -25.46
C GLU A 66 1.42 0.70 -24.61
N ALA A 67 0.68 -0.38 -24.96
CA ALA A 67 -0.40 -0.87 -24.14
C ALA A 67 0.08 -1.16 -22.71
N THR A 68 -0.44 -0.44 -21.75
CA THR A 68 0.04 -0.42 -20.35
C THR A 68 -1.11 -0.63 -19.40
N ALA A 69 -0.93 -1.42 -18.35
CA ALA A 69 -1.95 -1.55 -17.31
C ALA A 69 -2.28 -0.18 -16.70
N TRP A 70 -3.57 0.15 -16.62
CA TRP A 70 -4.02 1.42 -16.03
C TRP A 70 -3.44 1.70 -14.64
N ALA A 71 -3.21 0.64 -13.87
CA ALA A 71 -2.58 0.71 -12.56
C ALA A 71 -1.18 1.36 -12.57
N TYR A 72 -0.49 1.37 -13.74
CA TYR A 72 0.89 1.85 -13.89
C TYR A 72 1.03 2.96 -14.94
N VAL A 73 -0.07 3.51 -15.41
CA VAL A 73 -0.06 4.68 -16.29
C VAL A 73 0.36 5.93 -15.52
N LEU A 74 1.27 6.71 -16.08
CA LEU A 74 1.48 8.09 -15.67
C LEU A 74 0.49 8.96 -16.45
N PRO A 75 -0.56 9.51 -15.81
CA PRO A 75 -1.61 10.22 -16.53
C PRO A 75 -1.08 11.52 -17.13
N LYS A 76 -1.41 11.78 -18.40
CA LYS A 76 -1.08 13.00 -19.12
C LYS A 76 -2.33 13.79 -19.51
N ALA A 77 -3.50 13.16 -19.47
CA ALA A 77 -4.77 13.75 -19.82
C ALA A 77 -5.89 13.29 -18.86
N SER A 78 -6.99 14.02 -18.82
CA SER A 78 -8.17 13.63 -18.03
C SER A 78 -8.75 12.30 -18.46
N SER A 79 -8.63 11.92 -19.73
CA SER A 79 -9.03 10.59 -20.21
C SER A 79 -8.23 9.45 -19.57
N ASP A 80 -6.95 9.65 -19.25
CA ASP A 80 -6.13 8.67 -18.55
C ASP A 80 -6.66 8.48 -17.12
N LEU A 81 -7.01 9.58 -16.43
CA LEU A 81 -7.61 9.50 -15.08
C LEU A 81 -8.94 8.74 -15.09
N VAL A 82 -9.78 8.95 -16.10
CA VAL A 82 -11.04 8.21 -16.27
C VAL A 82 -10.77 6.72 -16.47
N GLY A 83 -9.82 6.34 -17.32
CA GLY A 83 -9.43 4.95 -17.55
C GLY A 83 -8.91 4.28 -16.28
N MET A 84 -7.99 4.92 -15.58
CA MET A 84 -7.47 4.46 -14.27
C MET A 84 -8.61 4.28 -13.26
N GLY A 85 -9.52 5.26 -13.15
CA GLY A 85 -10.65 5.22 -12.24
C GLY A 85 -11.60 4.04 -12.52
N ARG A 86 -11.91 3.76 -13.78
CA ARG A 86 -12.70 2.58 -14.17
C ARG A 86 -12.02 1.27 -13.78
N SER A 87 -10.71 1.17 -13.98
CA SER A 87 -9.91 0.02 -13.56
C SER A 87 -9.95 -0.15 -12.04
N PHE A 88 -9.80 0.93 -11.27
CA PHE A 88 -9.88 0.89 -9.81
C PHE A 88 -11.27 0.44 -9.33
N ALA A 89 -12.33 1.07 -9.84
CA ALA A 89 -13.71 0.71 -9.49
C ALA A 89 -13.95 -0.80 -9.69
N LYS A 90 -13.54 -1.34 -10.83
CA LYS A 90 -13.77 -2.74 -11.16
C LYS A 90 -13.00 -3.70 -10.27
N THR A 91 -11.72 -3.42 -10.00
CA THR A 91 -10.88 -4.30 -9.18
C THR A 91 -11.23 -4.22 -7.69
N ILE A 92 -11.55 -3.04 -7.19
CA ILE A 92 -11.90 -2.83 -5.77
C ILE A 92 -13.28 -3.44 -5.45
N PHE A 93 -14.23 -3.37 -6.39
CA PHE A 93 -15.56 -3.95 -6.22
C PHE A 93 -15.54 -5.46 -5.95
N LEU A 94 -14.56 -6.20 -6.48
CA LEU A 94 -14.39 -7.64 -6.22
C LEU A 94 -14.15 -7.99 -4.75
N GLY A 95 -13.58 -7.07 -3.99
CA GLY A 95 -13.40 -7.17 -2.55
C GLY A 95 -14.53 -6.51 -1.76
N ALA A 96 -15.66 -6.17 -2.40
CA ALA A 96 -16.75 -5.40 -1.78
C ALA A 96 -16.27 -4.10 -1.12
N GLY A 97 -15.27 -3.45 -1.69
CA GLY A 97 -14.63 -2.25 -1.14
C GLY A 97 -13.75 -2.50 0.09
N ASN A 98 -13.46 -3.77 0.47
CA ASN A 98 -12.63 -4.07 1.63
C ASN A 98 -11.13 -4.11 1.31
N ILE A 99 -10.75 -4.28 0.04
CA ILE A 99 -9.35 -4.22 -0.40
C ILE A 99 -9.11 -2.81 -0.95
N THR A 100 -8.47 -1.96 -0.16
CA THR A 100 -8.20 -0.56 -0.52
C THR A 100 -6.73 -0.31 -0.86
N HIS A 101 -5.82 -1.17 -0.42
CA HIS A 101 -4.39 -1.09 -0.71
C HIS A 101 -4.00 -2.16 -1.74
N THR A 102 -4.53 -2.04 -2.96
CA THR A 102 -4.13 -2.92 -4.06
C THR A 102 -2.70 -2.62 -4.53
N PRO A 103 -2.04 -3.49 -5.30
CA PRO A 103 -0.72 -3.15 -5.88
C PRO A 103 -0.71 -1.86 -6.73
N ALA A 104 -1.86 -1.45 -7.32
CA ALA A 104 -2.02 -0.15 -7.99
C ALA A 104 -1.76 1.04 -7.04
N TYR A 105 -2.12 0.89 -5.78
CA TYR A 105 -1.92 1.91 -4.76
C TYR A 105 -0.45 2.30 -4.58
N GLY A 106 0.46 1.32 -4.71
CA GLY A 106 1.90 1.56 -4.64
C GLY A 106 2.42 2.48 -5.74
N HIS A 107 1.91 2.34 -6.97
CA HIS A 107 2.28 3.25 -8.06
C HIS A 107 1.74 4.67 -7.83
N LEU A 108 0.53 4.81 -7.27
CA LEU A 108 -0.02 6.11 -6.89
C LEU A 108 0.83 6.81 -5.83
N ILE A 109 1.35 6.07 -4.85
CA ILE A 109 2.32 6.60 -3.88
C ILE A 109 3.56 7.13 -4.60
N ALA A 110 4.16 6.33 -5.47
CA ALA A 110 5.36 6.70 -6.20
C ALA A 110 5.14 7.92 -7.11
N MET A 111 3.97 8.03 -7.76
CA MET A 111 3.58 9.23 -8.51
C MET A 111 3.45 10.46 -7.60
N GLY A 112 2.85 10.28 -6.43
CA GLY A 112 2.70 11.36 -5.46
C GLY A 112 4.05 11.85 -4.92
N VAL A 113 4.99 10.94 -4.66
CA VAL A 113 6.37 11.28 -4.26
C VAL A 113 7.07 12.05 -5.38
N LEU A 114 7.02 11.56 -6.62
CA LEU A 114 7.60 12.25 -7.78
C LEU A 114 7.02 13.66 -7.92
N THR A 115 5.71 13.80 -7.85
CA THR A 115 5.03 15.10 -7.95
C THR A 115 5.47 16.04 -6.81
N ALA A 116 5.58 15.51 -5.59
CA ALA A 116 6.00 16.30 -4.43
C ALA A 116 7.43 16.84 -4.59
N VAL A 117 8.40 16.00 -4.96
CA VAL A 117 9.79 16.44 -5.15
C VAL A 117 9.94 17.43 -6.31
N GLN A 118 9.13 17.31 -7.36
CA GLN A 118 9.10 18.26 -8.46
C GLN A 118 8.52 19.61 -8.04
N GLN A 119 7.39 19.63 -7.35
CA GLN A 119 6.72 20.86 -6.90
C GLN A 119 7.54 21.63 -5.86
N GLN A 120 8.31 20.92 -5.05
CA GLN A 120 9.13 21.51 -3.99
C GLN A 120 10.53 21.90 -4.48
N ASN A 121 10.79 21.82 -5.80
CA ASN A 121 12.07 22.13 -6.41
C ASN A 121 13.25 21.38 -5.74
N ALA A 122 13.03 20.11 -5.40
CA ALA A 122 14.08 19.24 -4.88
C ALA A 122 15.27 19.15 -5.88
N SER A 123 16.40 18.65 -5.41
CA SER A 123 17.58 18.52 -6.28
C SER A 123 17.26 17.65 -7.51
N PRO A 124 17.92 17.93 -8.68
CA PRO A 124 17.73 17.12 -9.87
C PRO A 124 17.95 15.62 -9.63
N LYS A 125 18.91 15.29 -8.76
CA LYS A 125 19.17 13.90 -8.36
C LYS A 125 17.95 13.30 -7.66
N ASN A 126 17.35 14.00 -6.70
CA ASN A 126 16.21 13.48 -5.94
C ASN A 126 14.96 13.28 -6.82
N VAL A 127 14.77 14.18 -7.81
CA VAL A 127 13.71 14.00 -8.83
C VAL A 127 13.99 12.77 -9.70
N ALA A 128 15.25 12.58 -10.14
CA ALA A 128 15.64 11.42 -10.94
C ALA A 128 15.48 10.10 -10.16
N ASP A 129 15.85 10.07 -8.88
CA ASP A 129 15.68 8.91 -8.02
C ASP A 129 14.19 8.55 -7.83
N ALA A 130 13.32 9.54 -7.62
CA ALA A 130 11.87 9.35 -7.50
C ALA A 130 11.26 8.80 -8.80
N GLU A 131 11.67 9.33 -9.96
CA GLU A 131 11.22 8.82 -11.26
C GLU A 131 11.72 7.41 -11.52
N ALA A 132 12.99 7.12 -11.22
CA ALA A 132 13.56 5.79 -11.38
C ALA A 132 12.81 4.76 -10.51
N TYR A 133 12.49 5.12 -9.26
CA TYR A 133 11.72 4.25 -8.38
C TYR A 133 10.29 4.02 -8.92
N ARG A 134 9.58 5.08 -9.32
CA ARG A 134 8.26 4.98 -9.96
C ARG A 134 8.30 4.07 -11.21
N ALA A 135 9.27 4.28 -12.08
CA ALA A 135 9.44 3.48 -13.28
C ALA A 135 9.70 2.01 -12.95
N SER A 136 10.50 1.74 -11.90
CA SER A 136 10.77 0.36 -11.46
C SER A 136 9.50 -0.35 -10.96
N ILE A 137 8.62 0.34 -10.22
CA ILE A 137 7.32 -0.21 -9.82
C ILE A 137 6.48 -0.56 -11.06
N ALA A 138 6.39 0.33 -12.04
CA ALA A 138 5.63 0.10 -13.26
C ALA A 138 6.17 -1.10 -14.06
N ALA A 139 7.50 -1.26 -14.11
CA ALA A 139 8.15 -2.36 -14.82
C ALA A 139 8.03 -3.70 -14.11
N THR A 140 8.17 -3.73 -12.79
CA THR A 140 8.24 -4.97 -12.00
C THR A 140 6.91 -5.39 -11.38
N GLY A 141 5.96 -4.47 -11.27
CA GLY A 141 4.70 -4.68 -10.52
C GLY A 141 4.94 -4.84 -9.01
N ARG A 142 6.05 -4.32 -8.49
CA ARG A 142 6.40 -4.40 -7.06
C ARG A 142 5.34 -3.73 -6.20
N PHE A 143 4.98 -4.35 -5.08
CA PHE A 143 3.94 -3.86 -4.19
C PHE A 143 4.54 -2.95 -3.11
N LEU A 144 4.18 -1.68 -3.18
CA LEU A 144 4.51 -0.65 -2.19
C LEU A 144 3.26 -0.28 -1.40
N THR A 145 3.35 -0.23 -0.08
CA THR A 145 2.30 0.35 0.77
C THR A 145 2.78 1.64 1.45
N PHE A 146 1.89 2.32 2.16
CA PHE A 146 2.11 3.65 2.70
C PHE A 146 1.98 3.69 4.21
N CYS A 147 2.93 4.36 4.85
CA CYS A 147 2.81 4.86 6.22
C CYS A 147 3.04 6.37 6.24
N GLY A 148 2.04 7.15 6.62
CA GLY A 148 2.15 8.62 6.69
C GLY A 148 3.26 9.13 7.61
N GLY A 149 3.64 8.34 8.57
CA GLY A 149 4.71 8.66 9.51
C GLY A 149 4.59 7.86 10.79
N ALA A 150 5.49 8.14 11.70
CA ALA A 150 5.47 7.59 13.04
C ALA A 150 4.45 8.36 13.90
N GLY A 151 3.19 8.28 13.53
CA GLY A 151 2.14 8.95 14.32
C GLY A 151 2.28 8.63 15.81
N PRO A 152 2.13 9.59 16.70
CA PRO A 152 2.27 9.38 18.13
C PRO A 152 1.11 8.53 18.64
N ILE A 153 1.32 7.24 18.67
CA ILE A 153 0.41 6.36 19.42
C ILE A 153 0.68 6.66 20.89
N GLY A 154 -0.34 7.19 21.56
CA GLY A 154 -0.27 7.45 22.99
C GLY A 154 0.31 8.80 23.39
N HIS A 155 0.08 9.86 22.62
CA HIS A 155 0.38 11.25 23.02
C HIS A 155 0.07 11.57 24.49
N ARG A 156 -1.01 11.01 25.00
CA ARG A 156 -1.45 11.22 26.38
C ARG A 156 -0.72 10.36 27.40
N LEU A 157 -0.04 9.30 26.96
CA LEU A 157 0.60 8.30 27.83
C LEU A 157 2.11 8.48 27.95
N ARG A 158 2.72 9.27 27.05
CA ARG A 158 4.17 9.52 27.03
C ARG A 158 4.44 11.00 26.94
N PRO A 159 4.71 11.66 28.08
CA PRO A 159 4.97 13.11 28.13
C PRO A 159 6.32 13.49 27.52
N ASP A 160 7.32 12.59 27.49
CA ASP A 160 8.65 12.91 26.97
C ASP A 160 8.67 13.00 25.44
N PRO A 161 9.07 14.16 24.85
CA PRO A 161 9.24 14.31 23.41
C PRO A 161 10.25 13.35 22.79
N ALA A 162 11.31 12.97 23.51
CA ALA A 162 12.31 12.03 23.03
C ALA A 162 11.77 10.60 22.92
N GLU A 163 10.84 10.21 23.79
CA GLU A 163 10.14 8.95 23.71
C GLU A 163 9.07 8.92 22.62
N ARG A 164 8.64 10.11 22.13
CA ARG A 164 7.67 10.25 21.04
C ARG A 164 8.33 10.13 19.67
N ALA A 165 9.62 10.35 19.57
CA ALA A 165 10.37 10.21 18.33
C ALA A 165 10.39 8.73 17.95
N ALA A 166 9.43 8.33 17.11
CA ALA A 166 9.24 6.94 16.77
C ALA A 166 10.37 6.42 15.88
N LEU A 167 10.95 7.27 15.02
CA LEU A 167 12.13 6.97 14.20
C LEU A 167 13.28 7.91 14.52
N LYS A 168 14.50 7.39 14.43
CA LYS A 168 15.75 8.13 14.66
C LYS A 168 16.70 7.90 13.50
N LEU A 169 17.26 8.99 12.98
CA LEU A 169 18.47 8.95 12.17
C LEU A 169 19.64 8.67 13.11
N LEU A 170 20.35 7.57 12.89
CA LEU A 170 21.51 7.20 13.68
C LEU A 170 22.80 7.77 13.10
N LYS A 171 22.94 7.71 11.77
CA LYS A 171 24.05 8.29 11.03
C LYS A 171 23.76 8.41 9.55
N GLU A 172 24.46 9.30 8.90
CA GLU A 172 24.61 9.39 7.46
C GLU A 172 25.90 8.68 7.02
N THR A 173 25.88 8.04 5.87
CA THR A 173 27.01 7.34 5.25
C THR A 173 27.07 7.68 3.76
N ASP A 174 28.17 7.34 3.09
CA ASP A 174 28.30 7.55 1.65
C ASP A 174 27.23 6.77 0.85
N SER A 175 26.78 5.62 1.39
CA SER A 175 25.80 4.74 0.72
C SER A 175 24.33 5.03 1.08
N GLY A 176 24.07 5.83 2.13
CA GLY A 176 22.70 6.10 2.57
C GLY A 176 22.63 6.52 4.04
N VAL A 177 21.45 6.41 4.61
CA VAL A 177 21.17 6.76 6.01
C VAL A 177 20.85 5.51 6.83
N VAL A 178 21.31 5.47 8.07
CA VAL A 178 20.99 4.38 9.01
C VAL A 178 19.93 4.87 9.97
N ILE A 179 18.80 4.18 9.99
CA ILE A 179 17.64 4.53 10.83
C ILE A 179 17.28 3.38 11.77
N SER A 180 16.78 3.73 12.95
CA SER A 180 16.21 2.80 13.91
C SER A 180 14.96 3.39 14.54
N GLY A 181 14.07 2.51 15.03
CA GLY A 181 12.89 2.90 15.74
C GLY A 181 11.63 2.27 15.19
N ARG A 182 10.49 2.87 15.44
CA ARG A 182 9.18 2.35 15.09
C ARG A 182 8.52 3.19 14.00
N VAL A 183 8.05 2.53 12.96
CA VAL A 183 7.13 3.09 11.97
C VAL A 183 5.71 2.92 12.46
N GLY A 184 4.87 3.93 12.29
CA GLY A 184 3.48 3.93 12.75
C GLY A 184 2.61 2.88 12.08
N MET A 185 1.34 2.89 12.45
CA MET A 185 0.37 1.97 11.88
C MET A 185 0.22 2.21 10.37
N HIS A 186 0.22 1.14 9.60
CA HIS A 186 -0.05 1.14 8.17
C HIS A 186 -0.70 -0.17 7.73
N THR A 187 -1.40 -0.12 6.62
CA THR A 187 -2.16 -1.25 6.09
C THR A 187 -1.32 -2.10 5.16
N SER A 188 -1.53 -3.41 5.19
CA SER A 188 -0.88 -4.39 4.29
C SER A 188 0.64 -4.57 4.43
N PRO A 189 1.31 -4.29 5.55
CA PRO A 189 2.77 -4.43 5.64
C PRO A 189 3.24 -5.88 5.47
N ALA A 190 2.42 -6.86 5.83
CA ALA A 190 2.76 -8.28 5.67
C ALA A 190 2.75 -8.73 4.19
N TYR A 191 2.09 -7.98 3.32
CA TYR A 191 1.83 -8.34 1.92
C TYR A 191 2.61 -7.51 0.92
N ALA A 192 3.08 -6.32 1.34
CA ALA A 192 3.90 -5.45 0.52
C ALA A 192 5.37 -5.91 0.50
N GLU A 193 6.10 -5.51 -0.52
CA GLU A 193 7.55 -5.71 -0.61
C GLU A 193 8.30 -4.49 -0.10
N ASP A 194 7.70 -3.31 -0.25
CA ASP A 194 8.26 -2.05 0.23
C ASP A 194 7.20 -1.25 1.01
N VAL A 195 7.67 -0.40 1.91
CA VAL A 195 6.85 0.57 2.64
C VAL A 195 7.41 1.97 2.41
N TYR A 196 6.59 2.88 1.91
CA TYR A 196 6.91 4.31 1.93
C TYR A 196 6.62 4.88 3.31
N VAL A 197 7.62 5.42 3.95
CA VAL A 197 7.53 6.12 5.23
C VAL A 197 7.56 7.61 4.96
N GLY A 198 6.44 8.29 5.15
CA GLY A 198 6.27 9.70 4.83
C GLY A 198 7.05 10.64 5.74
N ALA A 199 7.18 11.89 5.30
CA ALA A 199 7.91 12.95 6.01
C ALA A 199 7.35 13.26 7.42
N LEU A 200 6.10 12.92 7.70
CA LEU A 200 5.51 13.01 9.05
C LEU A 200 6.16 12.04 10.06
N SER A 201 7.09 11.21 9.62
CA SER A 201 7.94 10.41 10.53
C SER A 201 8.77 11.29 11.47
N GLY A 202 8.99 12.56 11.12
CA GLY A 202 9.78 13.52 11.88
C GLY A 202 11.28 13.35 11.70
N VAL A 203 11.75 12.44 10.83
CA VAL A 203 13.19 12.28 10.54
C VAL A 203 13.64 13.45 9.68
N LYS A 204 14.74 14.07 10.08
CA LYS A 204 15.42 15.13 9.34
C LYS A 204 16.84 14.71 8.97
N ILE A 205 17.25 15.15 7.78
CA ILE A 205 18.62 15.05 7.29
C ILE A 205 19.06 16.50 7.03
N GLY A 206 20.00 17.00 7.85
CA GLY A 206 20.23 18.42 7.94
C GLY A 206 18.96 19.17 8.38
N GLU A 207 18.55 20.16 7.61
CA GLU A 207 17.32 20.94 7.88
C GLU A 207 16.08 20.40 7.17
N HIS A 208 16.23 19.41 6.27
CA HIS A 208 15.14 18.91 5.42
C HIS A 208 14.43 17.72 6.05
N CYS A 209 13.11 17.70 5.94
CA CYS A 209 12.33 16.51 6.24
C CYS A 209 12.62 15.42 5.21
N ALA A 210 12.73 14.18 5.70
CA ALA A 210 13.02 13.04 4.85
C ALA A 210 11.90 11.99 4.89
N SER A 211 11.60 11.45 3.74
CA SER A 211 10.77 10.26 3.57
C SER A 211 11.60 9.15 2.95
N PHE A 212 11.18 7.89 3.17
CA PHE A 212 12.00 6.74 2.84
C PHE A 212 11.17 5.63 2.22
N ILE A 213 11.82 4.79 1.40
CA ILE A 213 11.27 3.50 0.99
C ILE A 213 12.07 2.39 1.66
N VAL A 214 11.39 1.66 2.53
CA VAL A 214 11.95 0.60 3.36
C VAL A 214 11.54 -0.76 2.80
N PRO A 215 12.48 -1.65 2.43
CA PRO A 215 12.16 -3.02 2.08
C PRO A 215 11.66 -3.80 3.31
N VAL A 216 10.52 -4.47 3.18
CA VAL A 216 9.95 -5.27 4.29
C VAL A 216 10.85 -6.45 4.66
N ALA A 217 11.58 -6.97 3.68
CA ALA A 217 12.49 -8.12 3.83
C ALA A 217 13.88 -7.76 4.39
N ASP A 218 14.15 -6.47 4.67
CA ASP A 218 15.45 -6.11 5.26
C ASP A 218 15.65 -6.85 6.60
N PRO A 219 16.85 -7.41 6.86
CA PRO A 219 17.12 -8.13 8.11
C PRO A 219 16.92 -7.29 9.38
N GLY A 220 17.03 -5.97 9.28
CA GLY A 220 16.73 -5.02 10.36
C GLY A 220 15.24 -4.75 10.57
N VAL A 221 14.36 -5.23 9.68
CA VAL A 221 12.91 -4.95 9.74
C VAL A 221 12.15 -6.08 10.43
N THR A 222 11.26 -5.72 11.34
CA THR A 222 10.28 -6.62 11.97
C THR A 222 8.90 -6.01 11.85
N THR A 223 7.97 -6.72 11.24
CA THR A 223 6.56 -6.32 11.09
C THR A 223 5.70 -7.01 12.13
N VAL A 224 4.88 -6.26 12.85
CA VAL A 224 3.90 -6.80 13.81
C VAL A 224 2.52 -6.33 13.40
N CYS A 225 1.70 -7.26 12.95
CA CYS A 225 0.33 -7.02 12.53
C CYS A 225 -0.65 -7.22 13.68
N ARG A 226 -1.78 -6.50 13.61
CA ARG A 226 -2.90 -6.71 14.53
C ARG A 226 -3.44 -8.14 14.43
N LYS A 227 -4.23 -8.53 15.41
CA LYS A 227 -5.01 -9.76 15.35
C LYS A 227 -5.96 -9.73 14.15
N ARG A 228 -6.18 -10.90 13.54
CA ARG A 228 -7.18 -11.06 12.46
C ARG A 228 -8.55 -10.55 12.88
N ALA A 229 -9.26 -9.95 11.92
CA ALA A 229 -10.66 -9.56 12.12
C ALA A 229 -11.60 -10.78 12.14
N ALA A 230 -11.32 -11.81 11.35
CA ALA A 230 -12.07 -13.07 11.39
C ALA A 230 -11.84 -13.80 12.71
N ARG A 231 -12.91 -14.02 13.46
CA ARG A 231 -12.86 -14.76 14.74
C ARG A 231 -12.76 -16.26 14.54
N ASP A 232 -13.25 -16.73 13.39
CA ASP A 232 -13.32 -18.13 13.00
C ASP A 232 -12.79 -18.29 11.57
N GLN A 233 -12.26 -19.47 11.24
CA GLN A 233 -11.88 -19.82 9.86
C GLN A 233 -13.11 -20.28 9.04
N ASN A 234 -14.28 -20.39 9.66
CA ASN A 234 -15.51 -20.72 8.97
C ASN A 234 -15.92 -19.56 8.05
N ARG A 235 -15.84 -19.81 6.75
CA ARG A 235 -16.19 -18.81 5.71
C ARG A 235 -17.66 -18.39 5.72
N PHE A 236 -18.54 -19.19 6.29
CA PHE A 236 -19.94 -18.82 6.46
C PHE A 236 -20.10 -17.76 7.57
N LEU A 237 -19.35 -17.89 8.66
CA LEU A 237 -19.41 -16.95 9.80
C LEU A 237 -18.57 -15.68 9.57
N SER A 238 -17.54 -15.77 8.72
CA SER A 238 -16.62 -14.65 8.43
C SER A 238 -16.36 -14.54 6.91
N PRO A 239 -17.39 -14.34 6.08
CA PRO A 239 -17.25 -14.43 4.62
C PRO A 239 -16.34 -13.35 4.02
N LEU A 240 -16.35 -12.15 4.57
CA LEU A 240 -15.51 -11.04 4.11
C LEU A 240 -14.19 -10.97 4.87
N SER A 241 -14.23 -10.90 6.20
CA SER A 241 -13.03 -10.76 7.02
C SER A 241 -12.12 -11.99 7.00
N GLY A 242 -12.65 -13.17 6.69
CA GLY A 242 -11.87 -14.39 6.48
C GLY A 242 -11.11 -14.41 5.15
N ARG A 243 -11.44 -13.51 4.22
CA ARG A 243 -10.88 -13.44 2.88
C ARG A 243 -10.14 -12.14 2.60
N PHE A 244 -10.69 -11.00 3.02
CA PHE A 244 -10.24 -9.65 2.68
C PHE A 244 -9.70 -8.91 3.90
N ASP A 245 -8.78 -9.52 4.64
CA ASP A 245 -8.17 -8.89 5.81
C ASP A 245 -6.80 -8.31 5.45
N GLU A 246 -6.74 -7.03 5.14
CA GLU A 246 -5.50 -6.33 4.77
C GLU A 246 -4.50 -6.19 5.93
N LEU A 247 -4.76 -6.73 7.09
CA LEU A 247 -3.94 -6.68 8.31
C LEU A 247 -3.14 -5.37 8.46
N ASP A 248 -3.58 -4.52 9.37
CA ASP A 248 -2.79 -3.36 9.75
C ASP A 248 -1.63 -3.78 10.66
N GLY A 249 -0.53 -3.08 10.58
CA GLY A 249 0.65 -3.39 11.38
C GLY A 249 1.53 -2.19 11.63
N GLN A 250 2.56 -2.45 12.41
CA GLN A 250 3.67 -1.54 12.66
C GLN A 250 4.96 -2.22 12.25
N MET A 251 5.97 -1.44 11.89
CA MET A 251 7.32 -1.96 11.67
C MET A 251 8.27 -1.42 12.73
N TRP A 252 9.18 -2.28 13.16
CA TRP A 252 10.35 -1.92 13.93
C TRP A 252 11.58 -2.04 13.05
N LEU A 253 12.38 -0.99 13.05
CA LEU A 253 13.62 -0.88 12.31
C LEU A 253 14.77 -0.94 13.30
N ASP A 254 15.71 -1.83 13.06
CA ASP A 254 16.91 -1.98 13.86
C ASP A 254 18.14 -1.82 12.97
N HIS A 255 18.76 -0.62 13.01
CA HIS A 255 19.93 -0.25 12.22
C HIS A 255 19.75 -0.50 10.69
N VAL A 256 18.57 -0.18 10.16
CA VAL A 256 18.27 -0.34 8.74
C VAL A 256 19.00 0.73 7.94
N THR A 257 19.76 0.32 6.94
CA THR A 257 20.39 1.23 5.98
C THR A 257 19.48 1.49 4.81
N ILE A 258 19.04 2.73 4.65
CA ILE A 258 18.26 3.18 3.49
C ILE A 258 19.21 3.83 2.50
N PRO A 259 19.41 3.27 1.30
CA PRO A 259 20.27 3.87 0.30
C PRO A 259 19.73 5.20 -0.20
N TRP A 260 20.63 6.11 -0.63
CA TRP A 260 20.27 7.49 -0.97
C TRP A 260 19.22 7.58 -2.08
N GLU A 261 19.17 6.66 -3.01
CA GLU A 261 18.16 6.59 -4.09
C GLU A 261 16.76 6.22 -3.60
N ARG A 262 16.61 5.87 -2.31
CA ARG A 262 15.35 5.60 -1.62
C ARG A 262 15.01 6.63 -0.54
N VAL A 263 15.74 7.73 -0.50
CA VAL A 263 15.54 8.87 0.40
C VAL A 263 15.03 10.04 -0.40
N PHE A 264 13.86 10.57 -0.02
CA PHE A 264 13.24 11.69 -0.71
C PHE A 264 13.05 12.86 0.24
N PHE A 265 13.48 14.03 -0.19
CA PHE A 265 13.32 15.26 0.56
C PHE A 265 11.98 15.88 0.20
N VAL A 266 10.98 15.59 1.02
CA VAL A 266 9.60 16.04 0.86
C VAL A 266 9.19 16.73 2.15
N GLU A 267 8.88 18.02 2.08
CA GLU A 267 8.31 18.73 3.24
C GLU A 267 6.99 18.09 3.67
N PRO A 268 6.58 18.26 4.94
CA PRO A 268 5.41 17.56 5.51
C PRO A 268 4.06 18.04 4.94
N SER A 269 4.02 18.41 3.66
CA SER A 269 2.78 18.65 2.92
C SER A 269 2.41 17.37 2.19
N PRO A 270 1.40 16.63 2.65
CA PRO A 270 1.02 15.37 2.04
C PRO A 270 0.20 15.56 0.75
N GLU A 271 -0.05 16.79 0.29
CA GLU A 271 -1.04 17.10 -0.74
C GLU A 271 -0.92 16.27 -2.03
N PRO A 272 0.23 16.17 -2.72
CA PRO A 272 0.28 15.38 -3.95
C PRO A 272 0.02 13.90 -3.69
N ILE A 273 0.63 13.33 -2.65
CA ILE A 273 0.45 11.92 -2.28
C ILE A 273 -0.99 11.68 -1.86
N ALA A 274 -1.52 12.52 -0.94
CA ALA A 274 -2.88 12.41 -0.44
C ALA A 274 -3.93 12.54 -1.56
N THR A 275 -3.71 13.41 -2.53
CA THR A 275 -4.63 13.57 -3.66
C THR A 275 -4.77 12.30 -4.48
N TYR A 276 -3.66 11.65 -4.85
CA TYR A 276 -3.70 10.37 -5.57
C TYR A 276 -4.33 9.26 -4.73
N LEU A 277 -4.00 9.19 -3.45
CA LEU A 277 -4.52 8.16 -2.56
C LEU A 277 -6.02 8.34 -2.27
N LEU A 278 -6.46 9.56 -2.01
CA LEU A 278 -7.88 9.87 -1.80
C LEU A 278 -8.71 9.56 -3.04
N TRP A 279 -8.21 9.87 -4.23
CA TRP A 279 -8.89 9.53 -5.46
C TRP A 279 -9.10 8.01 -5.60
N HIS A 280 -8.10 7.19 -5.33
CA HIS A 280 -8.25 5.73 -5.31
C HIS A 280 -9.23 5.27 -4.21
N HIS A 281 -9.14 5.84 -3.00
CA HIS A 281 -10.03 5.49 -1.90
C HIS A 281 -11.50 5.82 -2.16
N LEU A 282 -11.79 6.89 -2.95
CA LEU A 282 -13.18 7.19 -3.34
C LEU A 282 -13.85 6.01 -4.04
N TYR A 283 -13.13 5.31 -4.91
CA TYR A 283 -13.66 4.08 -5.54
C TYR A 283 -13.88 2.95 -4.53
N GLY A 284 -13.01 2.84 -3.52
CA GLY A 284 -13.19 1.88 -2.43
C GLY A 284 -14.45 2.18 -1.60
N TRP A 285 -14.68 3.45 -1.27
CA TRP A 285 -15.85 3.87 -0.53
C TRP A 285 -17.13 3.70 -1.35
N LEU A 286 -17.09 4.02 -2.63
CA LEU A 286 -18.23 3.80 -3.54
C LEU A 286 -18.58 2.31 -3.65
N ALA A 287 -17.59 1.45 -3.90
CA ALA A 287 -17.79 0.01 -3.99
C ALA A 287 -18.37 -0.56 -2.68
N ARG A 288 -17.93 -0.07 -1.53
CA ARG A 288 -18.47 -0.48 -0.22
C ARG A 288 -19.91 -0.01 -0.04
N ALA A 289 -20.23 1.22 -0.45
CA ALA A 289 -21.59 1.74 -0.39
C ALA A 289 -22.53 0.95 -1.29
N GLU A 290 -22.14 0.66 -2.53
CA GLU A 290 -22.90 -0.17 -3.48
C GLU A 290 -23.13 -1.58 -2.95
N PHE A 291 -22.10 -2.22 -2.41
CA PHE A 291 -22.21 -3.54 -1.80
C PHE A 291 -23.17 -3.53 -0.60
N THR A 292 -23.05 -2.54 0.29
CA THR A 292 -23.89 -2.43 1.48
C THR A 292 -25.34 -2.18 1.12
N LEU A 293 -25.59 -1.31 0.14
CA LEU A 293 -26.94 -1.07 -0.41
C LEU A 293 -27.52 -2.34 -1.02
N GLY A 294 -26.75 -3.03 -1.87
CA GLY A 294 -27.18 -4.29 -2.47
C GLY A 294 -27.53 -5.36 -1.45
N LEU A 295 -26.74 -5.47 -0.38
CA LEU A 295 -27.02 -6.37 0.73
C LEU A 295 -28.31 -5.98 1.47
N GLY A 296 -28.52 -4.68 1.74
CA GLY A 296 -29.74 -4.17 2.35
C GLY A 296 -30.99 -4.48 1.53
N LEU A 297 -30.91 -4.26 0.21
CA LEU A 297 -32.01 -4.59 -0.71
C LEU A 297 -32.29 -6.11 -0.76
N ALA A 298 -31.26 -6.95 -0.78
CA ALA A 298 -31.42 -8.39 -0.75
C ALA A 298 -32.07 -8.90 0.53
N LEU A 299 -31.72 -8.29 1.68
CA LEU A 299 -32.36 -8.58 2.96
C LEU A 299 -33.82 -8.14 2.99
N ALA A 300 -34.13 -6.94 2.48
CA ALA A 300 -35.50 -6.45 2.38
C ALA A 300 -36.38 -7.37 1.50
N ASP A 301 -35.85 -7.84 0.36
CA ASP A 301 -36.55 -8.83 -0.49
C ASP A 301 -36.79 -10.14 0.28
N THR A 302 -35.78 -10.66 0.95
CA THR A 302 -35.87 -11.94 1.68
C THR A 302 -36.90 -11.87 2.81
N LEU A 303 -37.03 -10.70 3.44
CA LEU A 303 -37.93 -10.46 4.56
C LEU A 303 -39.30 -9.93 4.12
N ALA A 304 -39.57 -9.83 2.80
CA ALA A 304 -40.77 -9.27 2.21
C ALA A 304 -41.13 -7.85 2.73
N LEU A 305 -40.10 -7.04 3.07
CA LEU A 305 -40.33 -5.70 3.62
C LEU A 305 -40.67 -4.66 2.57
N LYS A 306 -40.60 -4.98 1.26
CA LYS A 306 -40.96 -4.07 0.17
C LYS A 306 -42.47 -3.83 0.02
N GLU A 307 -43.28 -4.60 0.71
CA GLU A 307 -44.74 -4.46 0.69
C GLU A 307 -45.28 -3.52 1.77
N HIS A 308 -44.37 -2.91 2.57
CA HIS A 308 -44.71 -2.03 3.67
C HIS A 308 -44.17 -0.61 3.38
N ASP A 309 -44.82 0.08 2.42
CA ASP A 309 -44.71 1.53 2.27
C ASP A 309 -45.71 2.23 3.20
#